data_4d0d7a95485c7cb9d70637d90f02690a
#
_entry.id   4d0d7a95485c7cb9d70637d90f02690a
#
_cell.length_a   1.000
_cell.length_b   1.000
_cell.length_c   1.000
_cell.angle_alpha   90.00
_cell.angle_beta   90.00
_cell.angle_gamma   90.00
#
_symmetry.space_group_name_H-M   'P 1'
#
loop_
_entity.id
_entity.type
_entity.pdbx_description
1 polymer ?
#
loop_
_entity_poly.entity_id
_entity_poly.type
_entity_poly.pdbx_seq_one_letter_code
_entity_poly.pdbx_strand_id
1 'polypeptide(L)'
;IGGWCRPRVPHPCDARLVVALLDAWAPAALALASTWTAAASIELGVSFHRALPDASVPGDAFYAFEAESRVVADGYADERAVLRDPSGAPLASARQVIALFG
;
A
#
# COMPACT_ATOMS: atom_id res chain seq x y z
N ILE A 1 3.66 -9.06 3.93
CA ILE A 1 2.21 -9.09 3.77
C ILE A 1 1.83 -8.66 2.36
N GLY A 2 0.83 -9.27 1.80
CA GLY A 2 0.39 -8.91 0.46
C GLY A 2 -0.88 -9.60 0.04
N GLY A 3 -1.36 -9.29 -1.13
CA GLY A 3 -2.56 -9.86 -1.70
C GLY A 3 -3.04 -9.09 -2.91
N TRP A 4 -4.26 -9.42 -3.32
CA TRP A 4 -4.92 -8.78 -4.45
C TRP A 4 -5.96 -7.80 -3.93
N CYS A 5 -6.10 -6.68 -4.59
CA CYS A 5 -7.10 -5.66 -4.26
C CYS A 5 -7.67 -5.03 -5.53
N ARG A 6 -8.88 -4.53 -5.42
CA ARG A 6 -9.52 -3.76 -6.48
C ARG A 6 -10.52 -2.77 -5.88
N PRO A 7 -10.87 -1.69 -6.60
CA PRO A 7 -11.91 -0.80 -6.14
C PRO A 7 -13.26 -1.53 -6.11
N ARG A 8 -14.11 -1.19 -5.15
CA ARG A 8 -15.45 -1.78 -5.01
C ARG A 8 -16.34 -1.45 -6.21
N VAL A 9 -16.18 -0.26 -6.74
CA VAL A 9 -16.84 0.23 -7.95
C VAL A 9 -15.75 0.47 -9.00
N PRO A 10 -15.96 0.11 -10.29
CA PRO A 10 -14.97 0.36 -11.33
C PRO A 10 -14.46 1.79 -11.30
N HIS A 11 -13.15 1.96 -11.39
CA HIS A 11 -12.48 3.25 -11.28
C HIS A 11 -11.26 3.29 -12.22
N PRO A 12 -11.01 4.41 -12.90
CA PRO A 12 -9.80 4.54 -13.73
C PRO A 12 -8.52 4.32 -12.92
N CYS A 13 -7.51 3.77 -13.56
CA CYS A 13 -6.18 3.65 -12.97
C CYS A 13 -5.50 5.03 -12.95
N ASP A 14 -5.82 5.81 -11.95
CA ASP A 14 -5.28 7.16 -11.75
C ASP A 14 -4.51 7.27 -10.44
N ALA A 15 -3.87 8.41 -10.21
CA ALA A 15 -3.06 8.64 -9.03
C ALA A 15 -3.88 8.51 -7.74
N ARG A 16 -5.14 8.92 -7.75
CA ARG A 16 -6.03 8.86 -6.57
C ARG A 16 -6.31 7.40 -6.18
N LEU A 17 -6.62 6.56 -7.16
CA LEU A 17 -6.84 5.13 -6.92
C LEU A 17 -5.57 4.46 -6.39
N VAL A 18 -4.43 4.73 -7.01
CA VAL A 18 -3.15 4.14 -6.61
C VAL A 18 -2.80 4.46 -5.16
N VAL A 19 -2.93 5.72 -4.76
CA VAL A 19 -2.68 6.13 -3.36
C VAL A 19 -3.67 5.47 -2.41
N ALA A 20 -4.95 5.41 -2.77
CA ALA A 20 -5.98 4.78 -1.94
C ALA A 20 -5.71 3.28 -1.74
N LEU A 21 -5.29 2.57 -2.79
CA LEU A 21 -4.98 1.14 -2.69
C LEU A 21 -3.71 0.89 -1.87
N LEU A 22 -2.72 1.75 -1.97
CA LEU A 22 -1.51 1.65 -1.16
C LEU A 22 -1.78 1.85 0.34
N ASP A 23 -2.78 2.64 0.68
CA ASP A 23 -3.15 2.94 2.07
C ASP A 23 -4.25 2.03 2.62
N ALA A 24 -4.83 1.17 1.80
CA ALA A 24 -5.99 0.36 2.18
C ALA A 24 -5.65 -0.84 3.07
N TRP A 25 -4.41 -1.32 3.03
CA TRP A 25 -3.98 -2.49 3.78
C TRP A 25 -3.54 -2.13 5.20
N ALA A 26 -3.76 -3.05 6.13
CA ALA A 26 -3.23 -2.90 7.48
C ALA A 26 -1.70 -2.86 7.44
N PRO A 27 -1.05 -2.09 8.33
CA PRO A 27 0.41 -2.04 8.37
C PRO A 27 1.05 -3.42 8.54
N ALA A 28 2.10 -3.69 7.75
CA ALA A 28 2.82 -4.96 7.83
C ALA A 28 3.42 -5.21 9.21
N ALA A 29 3.78 -4.15 9.94
CA ALA A 29 4.29 -4.25 11.30
C ALA A 29 3.32 -4.95 12.26
N LEU A 30 2.01 -4.89 12.02
CA LEU A 30 1.02 -5.56 12.85
C LEU A 30 1.13 -7.08 12.78
N ALA A 31 1.66 -7.62 11.68
CA ALA A 31 1.92 -9.05 11.54
C ALA A 31 3.02 -9.55 12.48
N LEU A 32 3.89 -8.65 12.95
CA LEU A 32 4.97 -8.95 13.87
C LEU A 32 4.60 -8.70 15.34
N ALA A 33 3.44 -8.09 15.58
CA ALA A 33 3.00 -7.79 16.93
C ALA A 33 2.53 -9.05 17.64
N SER A 34 2.93 -9.23 18.90
CA SER A 34 2.50 -10.36 19.72
C SER A 34 1.09 -10.17 20.29
N THR A 35 0.60 -8.94 20.31
CA THR A 35 -0.74 -8.57 20.77
C THR A 35 -1.34 -7.55 19.82
N TRP A 36 -2.67 -7.38 19.91
CA TRP A 36 -3.34 -6.35 19.14
C TRP A 36 -2.79 -4.97 19.51
N THR A 37 -2.45 -4.20 18.49
CA THR A 37 -1.88 -2.86 18.64
C THR A 37 -2.59 -1.91 17.67
N ALA A 38 -3.01 -0.77 18.16
CA ALA A 38 -3.51 0.29 17.28
C ALA A 38 -2.33 0.95 16.57
N ALA A 39 -2.58 1.40 15.35
CA ALA A 39 -1.54 2.04 14.53
C ALA A 39 -2.12 3.25 13.80
N ALA A 40 -1.26 4.23 13.55
CA ALA A 40 -1.60 5.40 12.76
C ALA A 40 -0.44 5.77 11.83
N SER A 41 -0.74 6.11 10.59
CA SER A 41 0.25 6.62 9.65
C SER A 41 0.65 8.03 10.05
N ILE A 42 1.95 8.29 10.15
CA ILE A 42 2.49 9.61 10.40
C ILE A 42 2.88 10.27 9.08
N GLU A 43 3.46 9.49 8.17
CA GLU A 43 3.97 9.98 6.90
C GLU A 43 3.78 8.90 5.85
N LEU A 44 3.33 9.30 4.67
CA LEU A 44 3.20 8.44 3.51
C LEU A 44 3.81 9.14 2.29
N GLY A 45 4.91 8.59 1.78
CA GLY A 45 5.53 9.02 0.54
C GLY A 45 5.24 8.03 -0.58
N VAL A 46 4.84 8.51 -1.75
CA VAL A 46 4.52 7.66 -2.90
C VAL A 46 5.36 8.08 -4.10
N SER A 47 6.00 7.08 -4.73
CA SER A 47 6.71 7.25 -5.99
C SER A 47 5.96 6.53 -7.10
N PHE A 48 5.59 7.24 -8.14
CA PHE A 48 4.90 6.66 -9.30
C PHE A 48 5.92 6.20 -10.34
N HIS A 49 5.76 5.00 -10.85
CA HIS A 49 6.69 4.37 -11.81
C HIS A 49 6.24 4.49 -13.26
N ARG A 50 5.08 5.09 -13.51
CA ARG A 50 4.56 5.37 -14.84
C ARG A 50 3.65 6.58 -14.81
N ALA A 51 3.38 7.13 -15.99
CA ALA A 51 2.41 8.21 -16.13
C ALA A 51 0.99 7.69 -15.84
N LEU A 52 0.22 8.48 -15.11
CA LEU A 52 -1.17 8.19 -14.79
C LEU A 52 -2.06 9.37 -15.27
N PRO A 53 -3.32 9.13 -15.63
CA PRO A 53 -4.02 7.84 -15.63
C PRO A 53 -3.51 6.90 -16.73
N ASP A 54 -3.62 5.59 -16.49
CA ASP A 54 -3.30 4.56 -17.46
C ASP A 54 -4.59 3.89 -17.94
N ALA A 55 -5.04 4.25 -19.13
CA ALA A 55 -6.28 3.75 -19.71
C ALA A 55 -6.20 2.29 -20.15
N SER A 56 -5.00 1.70 -20.20
CA SER A 56 -4.83 0.29 -20.56
C SER A 56 -5.24 -0.66 -19.45
N VAL A 57 -5.38 -0.17 -18.22
CA VAL A 57 -5.81 -0.97 -17.08
C VAL A 57 -7.32 -0.88 -16.93
N PRO A 58 -8.06 -2.02 -17.00
CA PRO A 58 -9.52 -2.01 -16.81
C PRO A 58 -9.93 -1.44 -15.44
N GLY A 59 -11.06 -0.76 -15.38
CA GLY A 59 -11.54 -0.13 -14.15
C GLY A 59 -11.90 -1.11 -13.04
N ASP A 60 -12.15 -2.38 -13.36
CA ASP A 60 -12.47 -3.46 -12.43
C ASP A 60 -11.31 -4.43 -12.22
N ALA A 61 -10.12 -4.09 -12.68
CA ALA A 61 -8.95 -4.94 -12.56
C ALA A 61 -8.52 -5.14 -11.11
N PHE A 62 -7.93 -6.30 -10.83
CA PHE A 62 -7.22 -6.56 -9.58
C PHE A 62 -5.78 -6.06 -9.67
N TYR A 63 -5.32 -5.47 -8.59
CA TYR A 63 -3.95 -5.04 -8.41
C TYR A 63 -3.28 -5.91 -7.35
N ALA A 64 -1.98 -6.15 -7.50
CA ALA A 64 -1.21 -6.86 -6.50
C ALA A 64 -0.52 -5.88 -5.55
N PHE A 65 -0.67 -6.11 -4.26
CA PHE A 65 -0.06 -5.32 -3.20
C PHE A 65 0.90 -6.18 -2.40
N GLU A 66 2.09 -5.65 -2.13
CA GLU A 66 3.07 -6.26 -1.24
C GLU A 66 3.63 -5.19 -0.31
N ALA A 67 3.79 -5.53 0.95
CA ALA A 67 4.40 -4.63 1.93
C ALA A 67 5.29 -5.41 2.90
N GLU A 68 6.34 -4.75 3.37
CA GLU A 68 7.21 -5.25 4.42
C GLU A 68 7.52 -4.15 5.42
N SER A 69 7.70 -4.53 6.68
CA SER A 69 8.17 -3.63 7.72
C SER A 69 9.62 -3.95 7.99
N ARG A 70 10.50 -2.96 7.83
CA ARG A 70 11.94 -3.16 7.95
C ARG A 70 12.46 -2.88 9.36
N VAL A 71 11.85 -1.90 10.01
CA VAL A 71 12.25 -1.47 11.35
C VAL A 71 10.99 -1.31 12.19
N VAL A 72 10.97 -1.99 13.34
CA VAL A 72 9.94 -1.82 14.34
C VAL A 72 10.65 -1.56 15.67
N ALA A 73 10.66 -0.32 16.12
CA ALA A 73 11.37 0.07 17.33
C ALA A 73 10.76 1.33 17.94
N ASP A 74 10.77 1.42 19.25
CA ASP A 74 10.37 2.61 20.02
C ASP A 74 8.96 3.12 19.69
N GLY A 75 8.04 2.23 19.35
CA GLY A 75 6.66 2.58 19.02
C GLY A 75 6.47 3.07 17.59
N TYR A 76 7.47 2.89 16.72
CA TYR A 76 7.41 3.27 15.31
C TYR A 76 7.77 2.11 14.40
N ALA A 77 7.24 2.14 13.20
CA ALA A 77 7.59 1.19 12.13
C ALA A 77 7.86 1.95 10.84
N ASP A 78 8.85 1.48 10.09
CA ASP A 78 9.13 1.91 8.72
C ASP A 78 8.64 0.81 7.79
N GLU A 79 7.69 1.13 6.93
CA GLU A 79 7.06 0.19 6.02
C GLU A 79 7.31 0.58 4.57
N ARG A 80 7.57 -0.42 3.75
CA ARG A 80 7.72 -0.28 2.31
C ARG A 80 6.67 -1.12 1.61
N ALA A 81 6.06 -0.56 0.58
CA ALA A 81 5.03 -1.24 -0.20
C ALA A 81 5.23 -1.02 -1.68
N VAL A 82 4.75 -1.96 -2.47
CA VAL A 82 4.66 -1.82 -3.92
C VAL A 82 3.27 -2.25 -4.39
N LEU A 83 2.72 -1.48 -5.31
CA LEU A 83 1.47 -1.81 -6.01
C LEU A 83 1.82 -2.15 -7.45
N ARG A 84 1.34 -3.32 -7.91
CA ARG A 84 1.57 -3.83 -9.27
C ARG A 84 0.26 -3.88 -10.03
N ASP A 85 0.34 -3.65 -11.32
CA ASP A 85 -0.81 -3.80 -12.21
C ASP A 85 -1.15 -5.30 -12.43
N PRO A 86 -2.25 -5.63 -13.14
CA PRO A 86 -2.62 -7.01 -13.39
C PRO A 86 -1.56 -7.84 -14.13
N SER A 87 -0.64 -7.20 -14.86
CA SER A 87 0.45 -7.90 -15.55
C SER A 87 1.65 -8.19 -14.64
N GLY A 88 1.66 -7.65 -13.43
CA GLY A 88 2.76 -7.77 -12.48
C GLY A 88 3.79 -6.63 -12.56
N ALA A 89 3.59 -5.67 -13.46
CA ALA A 89 4.48 -4.51 -13.57
C ALA A 89 4.23 -3.52 -12.43
N PRO A 90 5.28 -2.92 -11.83
CA PRO A 90 5.10 -1.97 -10.75
C PRO A 90 4.46 -0.67 -11.23
N LEU A 91 3.42 -0.23 -10.53
CA LEU A 91 2.74 1.05 -10.74
C LEU A 91 3.33 2.13 -9.86
N ALA A 92 3.50 1.82 -8.60
CA ALA A 92 3.96 2.75 -7.59
C ALA A 92 4.59 2.02 -6.41
N SER A 93 5.45 2.72 -5.71
CA SER A 93 6.02 2.29 -4.44
C SER A 93 5.70 3.31 -3.37
N ALA A 94 5.53 2.85 -2.15
CA ALA A 94 5.27 3.72 -1.01
C ALA A 94 6.25 3.46 0.11
N ARG A 95 6.54 4.52 0.86
CA ARG A 95 7.20 4.44 2.16
C ARG A 95 6.28 5.07 3.18
N GLN A 96 6.09 4.38 4.28
CA GLN A 96 5.20 4.85 5.34
C GLN A 96 5.90 4.75 6.69
N VAL A 97 5.78 5.80 7.47
CA VAL A 97 6.16 5.80 8.88
C VAL A 97 4.89 5.67 9.71
N ILE A 98 4.88 4.71 10.60
CA ILE A 98 3.69 4.32 11.35
C ILE A 98 4.00 4.42 12.84
N ALA A 99 3.11 5.05 13.60
CA ALA A 99 3.14 5.01 15.06
C ALA A 99 2.31 3.82 15.54
N LEU A 100 2.85 3.06 16.48
CA LEU A 100 2.22 1.91 17.10
C LEU A 100 1.83 2.27 18.53
N PHE A 101 0.57 2.04 18.86
CA PHE A 101 0.02 2.32 20.20
C PHE A 101 -0.41 0.99 20.84
N GLY A 102 0.11 0.69 22.02
CA GLY A 102 -0.26 -0.56 22.64
C GLY A 102 0.13 -0.71 24.08
#